data_451331b0824b909693d87952a442d62e
#
_entry.id   451331b0824b909693d87952a442d62e
#
_cell.length_a   1.000
_cell.length_b   1.000
_cell.length_c   1.000
_cell.angle_alpha   90.00
_cell.angle_beta   90.00
_cell.angle_gamma   90.00
#
_symmetry.space_group_name_H-M   'P 1'
#
loop_
_entity.id
_entity.type
_entity.pdbx_description
1 polymer ?
#
loop_
_entity_poly.entity_id
_entity_poly.type
_entity_poly.pdbx_seq_one_letter_code
_entity_poly.pdbx_strand_id
1 'polypeptide(L)'
;MPLPQSTGTRRHLHTRTITMDGYEREDGLFEIEGRLTDVKHFDVNASHFSRKAGDPVHDMKIRLTLDADMNILDAVAVTDAMPYQGECQKITPDYREKLKGQRIAAGFRIFLGGLFGKLKGCAHMTELLGSMAPTAIQAMYGQNRNRVVDPNKKPFQLDGCHALDTRGSVVAQFYPRWFQPSAASDPVEKSKP
;
A
#
# COMPACT_ATOMS: atom_id res chain seq x y z
N MET A 1 13.52 17.67 3.23
CA MET A 1 14.75 17.77 4.03
C MET A 1 15.34 16.39 4.19
N PRO A 2 16.69 16.20 4.07
CA PRO A 2 17.30 14.90 4.32
C PRO A 2 17.19 14.51 5.80
N LEU A 3 17.29 13.21 6.08
CA LEU A 3 17.38 12.74 7.46
C LEU A 3 18.64 13.33 8.15
N PRO A 4 18.58 13.62 9.45
CA PRO A 4 19.77 14.01 10.22
C PRO A 4 20.86 12.93 10.11
N GLN A 5 22.13 13.34 10.19
CA GLN A 5 23.23 12.39 10.19
C GLN A 5 23.16 11.48 11.44
N SER A 6 23.53 10.22 11.25
CA SER A 6 23.65 9.28 12.38
C SER A 6 24.77 9.71 13.32
N THR A 7 24.53 9.60 14.62
CA THR A 7 25.49 9.97 15.67
C THR A 7 26.61 8.94 15.89
N GLY A 8 26.52 7.76 15.25
CA GLY A 8 27.50 6.68 15.43
C GLY A 8 27.92 6.01 14.14
N THR A 9 29.03 5.28 14.21
CA THR A 9 29.49 4.40 13.11
C THR A 9 28.46 3.28 12.90
N ARG A 10 28.07 3.03 11.64
CA ARG A 10 27.10 1.99 11.32
C ARG A 10 27.53 1.18 10.09
N ARG A 11 27.21 -0.10 10.10
CA ARG A 11 27.39 -1.00 8.96
C ARG A 11 26.04 -1.24 8.30
N HIS A 12 25.98 -1.14 6.99
CA HIS A 12 24.79 -1.45 6.23
C HIS A 12 24.58 -2.97 6.21
N LEU A 13 23.42 -3.44 6.67
CA LEU A 13 23.13 -4.87 6.82
C LEU A 13 22.08 -5.38 5.82
N HIS A 14 21.11 -4.55 5.49
CA HIS A 14 19.95 -4.99 4.72
C HIS A 14 19.31 -3.82 4.01
N THR A 15 18.84 -4.06 2.79
CA THR A 15 17.95 -3.16 2.04
C THR A 15 16.68 -3.90 1.67
N ARG A 16 15.53 -3.36 2.07
CA ARG A 16 14.25 -3.69 1.47
C ARG A 16 13.86 -2.57 0.54
N THR A 17 13.56 -2.90 -0.71
CA THR A 17 13.04 -1.97 -1.69
C THR A 17 11.63 -2.39 -2.06
N ILE A 18 10.70 -1.44 -2.03
CA ILE A 18 9.34 -1.62 -2.53
C ILE A 18 9.13 -0.56 -3.60
N THR A 19 8.87 -0.99 -4.82
CA THR A 19 8.52 -0.12 -5.95
C THR A 19 7.09 -0.38 -6.38
N MET A 20 6.39 0.69 -6.75
CA MET A 20 5.02 0.64 -7.23
C MET A 20 4.89 1.52 -8.46
N ASP A 21 4.36 0.94 -9.52
CA ASP A 21 4.11 1.63 -10.77
C ASP A 21 2.62 1.49 -11.15
N GLY A 22 2.03 2.55 -11.66
CA GLY A 22 0.64 2.57 -12.12
C GLY A 22 0.58 2.93 -13.60
N TYR A 23 -0.20 2.18 -14.36
CA TYR A 23 -0.35 2.32 -15.80
C TYR A 23 -1.83 2.43 -16.18
N GLU A 24 -2.13 3.26 -17.18
CA GLU A 24 -3.39 3.26 -17.90
C GLU A 24 -3.19 2.51 -19.22
N ARG A 25 -4.08 1.58 -19.53
CA ARG A 25 -4.06 0.78 -20.76
C ARG A 25 -4.93 1.44 -21.83
N GLU A 26 -4.66 1.13 -23.08
CA GLU A 26 -5.44 1.64 -24.23
C GLU A 26 -6.91 1.20 -24.20
N ASP A 27 -7.22 0.07 -23.55
CA ASP A 27 -8.58 -0.44 -23.38
C ASP A 27 -9.33 0.16 -22.18
N GLY A 28 -8.73 1.18 -21.53
CA GLY A 28 -9.33 1.91 -20.41
C GLY A 28 -9.22 1.20 -19.06
N LEU A 29 -8.50 0.08 -18.99
CA LEU A 29 -8.16 -0.58 -17.73
C LEU A 29 -6.90 0.05 -17.11
N PHE A 30 -6.67 -0.24 -15.84
CA PHE A 30 -5.49 0.20 -15.11
C PHE A 30 -4.70 -1.00 -14.62
N GLU A 31 -3.39 -0.89 -14.66
CA GLU A 31 -2.51 -1.89 -14.07
C GLU A 31 -1.65 -1.24 -12.99
N ILE A 32 -1.60 -1.91 -11.84
CA ILE A 32 -0.71 -1.53 -10.74
C ILE A 32 0.29 -2.66 -10.57
N GLU A 33 1.56 -2.35 -10.75
CA GLU A 33 2.65 -3.28 -10.55
C GLU A 33 3.39 -2.96 -9.25
N GLY A 34 3.61 -3.97 -8.44
CA GLY A 34 4.39 -3.88 -7.23
C GLY A 34 5.55 -4.88 -7.23
N ARG A 35 6.72 -4.44 -6.80
CA ARG A 35 7.88 -5.30 -6.57
C ARG A 35 8.46 -5.05 -5.19
N LEU A 36 8.77 -6.15 -4.48
CA LEU A 36 9.49 -6.14 -3.22
C LEU A 36 10.77 -6.95 -3.36
N THR A 37 11.90 -6.34 -3.01
CA THR A 37 13.18 -7.03 -2.93
C THR A 37 13.80 -6.87 -1.55
N ASP A 38 14.39 -7.96 -1.04
CA ASP A 38 15.20 -7.98 0.18
C ASP A 38 16.64 -8.39 -0.17
N VAL A 39 17.60 -7.52 0.11
CA VAL A 39 19.03 -7.75 -0.19
C VAL A 39 19.84 -7.62 1.09
N LYS A 40 20.72 -8.59 1.37
CA LYS A 40 21.72 -8.52 2.43
C LYS A 40 23.03 -7.97 1.90
N HIS A 41 23.72 -7.17 2.73
CA HIS A 41 25.03 -6.62 2.40
C HIS A 41 26.20 -7.43 2.99
N PHE A 42 25.93 -8.70 3.28
CA PHE A 42 26.91 -9.71 3.73
C PHE A 42 26.44 -11.10 3.29
N ASP A 43 27.38 -12.03 3.18
CA ASP A 43 27.11 -13.42 2.85
C ASP A 43 26.26 -14.06 3.94
N VAL A 44 25.17 -14.73 3.55
CA VAL A 44 24.31 -15.51 4.46
C VAL A 44 24.54 -16.99 4.16
N ASN A 45 24.94 -17.73 5.20
CA ASN A 45 25.08 -19.17 5.15
C ASN A 45 24.24 -19.79 6.27
N ALA A 46 23.00 -20.16 5.96
CA ALA A 46 22.10 -20.85 6.84
C ALA A 46 21.90 -22.30 6.37
N SER A 47 21.43 -23.17 7.25
CA SER A 47 21.24 -24.59 6.92
C SER A 47 20.24 -24.84 5.78
N HIS A 48 19.32 -23.90 5.56
CA HIS A 48 18.22 -24.03 4.58
C HIS A 48 18.40 -23.15 3.35
N PHE A 49 19.31 -22.17 3.34
CA PHE A 49 19.64 -21.37 2.16
C PHE A 49 20.98 -20.66 2.31
N SER A 50 21.61 -20.36 1.17
CA SER A 50 22.81 -19.54 1.09
C SER A 50 22.61 -18.43 0.08
N ARG A 51 23.12 -17.22 0.36
CA ARG A 51 23.12 -16.06 -0.54
C ARG A 51 24.40 -15.27 -0.39
N LYS A 52 24.95 -14.81 -1.49
CA LYS A 52 26.04 -13.86 -1.49
C LYS A 52 25.53 -12.45 -1.15
N ALA A 53 26.43 -11.61 -0.63
CA ALA A 53 26.15 -10.20 -0.47
C ALA A 53 25.70 -9.59 -1.81
N GLY A 54 24.57 -8.88 -1.82
CA GLY A 54 23.97 -8.31 -3.03
C GLY A 54 22.94 -9.19 -3.73
N ASP A 55 22.93 -10.51 -3.50
CA ASP A 55 21.90 -11.38 -4.06
C ASP A 55 20.56 -11.22 -3.30
N PRO A 56 19.41 -11.23 -4.00
CA PRO A 56 18.13 -11.10 -3.35
C PRO A 56 17.79 -12.35 -2.53
N VAL A 57 17.39 -12.14 -1.27
CA VAL A 57 16.75 -13.16 -0.42
C VAL A 57 15.31 -13.33 -0.82
N HIS A 58 14.63 -12.20 -1.10
CA HIS A 58 13.30 -12.15 -1.68
C HIS A 58 13.29 -11.25 -2.90
N ASP A 59 12.60 -11.67 -3.96
CA ASP A 59 12.21 -10.86 -5.11
C ASP A 59 10.82 -11.31 -5.53
N MET A 60 9.85 -10.49 -5.21
CA MET A 60 8.43 -10.80 -5.38
C MET A 60 7.74 -9.69 -6.12
N LYS A 61 6.82 -10.05 -7.00
CA LYS A 61 6.09 -9.11 -7.85
C LYS A 61 4.61 -9.45 -7.86
N ILE A 62 3.78 -8.42 -7.89
CA ILE A 62 2.34 -8.55 -8.10
C ILE A 62 1.91 -7.49 -9.10
N ARG A 63 1.06 -7.88 -10.05
CA ARG A 63 0.30 -6.98 -10.90
C ARG A 63 -1.17 -7.16 -10.65
N LEU A 64 -1.89 -6.07 -10.44
CA LEU A 64 -3.35 -6.02 -10.39
C LEU A 64 -3.86 -5.32 -11.64
N THR A 65 -4.85 -5.92 -12.31
CA THR A 65 -5.61 -5.27 -13.38
C THR A 65 -6.93 -4.79 -12.81
N LEU A 66 -7.21 -3.50 -12.95
CA LEU A 66 -8.34 -2.81 -12.33
C LEU A 66 -9.23 -2.17 -13.40
N ASP A 67 -10.54 -2.14 -13.13
CA ASP A 67 -11.44 -1.24 -13.85
C ASP A 67 -11.47 0.17 -13.22
N ALA A 68 -12.21 1.08 -13.84
CA ALA A 68 -12.34 2.46 -13.37
C ALA A 68 -12.99 2.60 -11.98
N ASP A 69 -13.70 1.58 -11.51
CA ASP A 69 -14.34 1.53 -10.19
C ASP A 69 -13.47 0.82 -9.14
N MET A 70 -12.21 0.52 -9.48
CA MET A 70 -11.23 -0.20 -8.64
C MET A 70 -11.59 -1.66 -8.35
N ASN A 71 -12.42 -2.29 -9.18
CA ASN A 71 -12.62 -3.73 -9.10
C ASN A 71 -11.40 -4.43 -9.67
N ILE A 72 -10.93 -5.47 -8.98
CA ILE A 72 -9.78 -6.29 -9.41
C ILE A 72 -10.31 -7.32 -10.42
N LEU A 73 -10.01 -7.10 -11.68
CA LEU A 73 -10.41 -7.98 -12.77
C LEU A 73 -9.48 -9.18 -12.88
N ASP A 74 -8.20 -8.96 -12.62
CA ASP A 74 -7.19 -10.02 -12.58
C ASP A 74 -6.03 -9.65 -11.65
N ALA A 75 -5.29 -10.68 -11.22
CA ALA A 75 -4.08 -10.53 -10.43
C ALA A 75 -3.04 -11.56 -10.87
N VAL A 76 -1.78 -11.13 -11.00
CA VAL A 76 -0.65 -12.01 -11.28
C VAL A 76 0.38 -11.82 -10.18
N ALA A 77 0.79 -12.92 -9.55
CA ALA A 77 1.84 -12.91 -8.53
C ALA A 77 3.01 -13.80 -8.97
N VAL A 78 4.24 -13.32 -8.76
CA VAL A 78 5.48 -14.00 -9.14
C VAL A 78 6.47 -13.93 -7.99
N THR A 79 7.22 -15.01 -7.78
CA THR A 79 8.29 -15.09 -6.78
C THR A 79 9.56 -15.57 -7.47
N ASP A 80 10.51 -14.66 -7.72
CA ASP A 80 11.76 -14.94 -8.42
C ASP A 80 12.89 -15.36 -7.48
N ALA A 81 12.91 -14.82 -6.25
CA ALA A 81 13.82 -15.23 -5.20
C ALA A 81 13.10 -15.43 -3.86
N MET A 82 13.45 -16.51 -3.18
CA MET A 82 12.86 -16.92 -1.91
C MET A 82 13.81 -17.80 -1.11
N PRO A 83 13.73 -17.81 0.25
CA PRO A 83 14.58 -18.67 1.06
C PRO A 83 14.15 -20.15 1.04
N TYR A 84 12.86 -20.44 0.88
CA TYR A 84 12.32 -21.79 0.90
C TYR A 84 11.78 -22.18 -0.47
N GLN A 85 12.70 -22.63 -1.35
CA GLN A 85 12.34 -23.06 -2.70
C GLN A 85 11.37 -24.27 -2.65
N GLY A 86 10.38 -24.26 -3.55
CA GLY A 86 9.34 -25.28 -3.60
C GLY A 86 8.17 -25.03 -2.63
N GLU A 87 8.37 -24.25 -1.54
CA GLU A 87 7.30 -23.96 -0.58
C GLU A 87 6.72 -22.55 -0.76
N CYS A 88 7.58 -21.52 -0.86
CA CYS A 88 7.10 -20.14 -0.92
C CYS A 88 6.24 -19.85 -2.15
N GLN A 89 6.53 -20.45 -3.31
CA GLN A 89 5.75 -20.22 -4.51
C GLN A 89 4.42 -20.98 -4.56
N LYS A 90 4.19 -21.97 -3.70
CA LYS A 90 2.92 -22.72 -3.68
C LYS A 90 1.70 -21.85 -3.44
N ILE A 91 1.88 -20.77 -2.67
CA ILE A 91 0.79 -19.83 -2.34
C ILE A 91 0.52 -18.81 -3.46
N THR A 92 1.37 -18.72 -4.46
CA THR A 92 1.29 -17.69 -5.51
C THR A 92 -0.05 -17.72 -6.29
N PRO A 93 -0.59 -18.89 -6.70
CA PRO A 93 -1.87 -18.95 -7.39
C PRO A 93 -3.05 -18.41 -6.57
N ASP A 94 -3.01 -18.58 -5.24
CA ASP A 94 -4.06 -18.14 -4.32
C ASP A 94 -4.31 -16.63 -4.41
N TYR A 95 -3.27 -15.86 -4.73
CA TYR A 95 -3.41 -14.41 -4.85
C TYR A 95 -4.32 -14.02 -6.01
N ARG A 96 -4.22 -14.71 -7.14
CA ARG A 96 -5.13 -14.51 -8.28
C ARG A 96 -6.55 -14.92 -7.93
N GLU A 97 -6.73 -16.12 -7.39
CA GLU A 97 -8.05 -16.70 -7.12
C GLU A 97 -8.83 -15.87 -6.10
N LYS A 98 -8.16 -15.43 -5.03
CA LYS A 98 -8.80 -14.70 -3.93
C LYS A 98 -8.99 -13.22 -4.20
N LEU A 99 -8.15 -12.61 -5.06
CA LEU A 99 -8.23 -11.17 -5.36
C LEU A 99 -9.18 -10.86 -6.51
N LYS A 100 -9.31 -11.74 -7.48
CA LYS A 100 -10.20 -11.54 -8.62
C LYS A 100 -11.65 -11.36 -8.16
N GLY A 101 -12.30 -10.30 -8.65
CA GLY A 101 -13.65 -9.92 -8.26
C GLY A 101 -13.75 -9.11 -6.97
N GLN A 102 -12.63 -8.88 -6.26
CA GLN A 102 -12.59 -8.00 -5.10
C GLN A 102 -12.46 -6.54 -5.54
N ARG A 103 -12.70 -5.62 -4.61
CA ARG A 103 -12.61 -4.18 -4.86
C ARG A 103 -11.66 -3.51 -3.89
N ILE A 104 -10.81 -2.61 -4.41
CA ILE A 104 -10.00 -1.73 -3.57
C ILE A 104 -10.90 -0.62 -3.02
N ALA A 105 -11.14 -0.66 -1.70
CA ALA A 105 -12.01 0.27 -0.99
C ALA A 105 -11.45 0.60 0.40
N ALA A 106 -12.12 1.47 1.15
CA ALA A 106 -11.79 1.73 2.54
C ALA A 106 -11.73 0.40 3.34
N GLY A 107 -10.68 0.24 4.17
CA GLY A 107 -10.46 -1.00 4.91
C GLY A 107 -9.78 -2.13 4.12
N PHE A 108 -9.37 -1.92 2.87
CA PHE A 108 -8.75 -2.95 2.03
C PHE A 108 -7.57 -3.65 2.71
N ARG A 109 -6.73 -2.93 3.48
CA ARG A 109 -5.62 -3.54 4.23
C ARG A 109 -6.11 -4.53 5.31
N ILE A 110 -7.21 -4.23 5.99
CA ILE A 110 -7.84 -5.13 6.97
C ILE A 110 -8.40 -6.37 6.26
N PHE A 111 -9.07 -6.15 5.13
CA PHE A 111 -9.59 -7.21 4.27
C PHE A 111 -8.47 -8.17 3.81
N LEU A 112 -7.34 -7.65 3.34
CA LEU A 112 -6.16 -8.46 2.98
C LEU A 112 -5.65 -9.30 4.15
N GLY A 113 -5.66 -8.76 5.37
CA GLY A 113 -5.31 -9.49 6.59
C GLY A 113 -6.22 -10.70 6.85
N GLY A 114 -7.49 -10.59 6.51
CA GLY A 114 -8.45 -11.71 6.56
C GLY A 114 -8.19 -12.79 5.51
N LEU A 115 -7.84 -12.38 4.27
CA LEU A 115 -7.58 -13.30 3.15
C LEU A 115 -6.23 -14.00 3.25
N PHE A 116 -5.17 -13.25 3.57
CA PHE A 116 -3.77 -13.70 3.43
C PHE A 116 -2.97 -13.63 4.73
N GLY A 117 -3.62 -13.30 5.85
CA GLY A 117 -2.94 -13.20 7.13
C GLY A 117 -2.48 -14.55 7.66
N LYS A 118 -1.36 -14.54 8.40
CA LYS A 118 -0.78 -15.73 9.06
C LYS A 118 -0.45 -16.82 8.03
N LEU A 119 -0.99 -18.03 8.22
CA LEU A 119 -0.75 -19.22 7.38
C LEU A 119 -1.49 -19.20 6.04
N LYS A 120 -2.33 -18.20 5.80
CA LYS A 120 -3.16 -18.12 4.57
C LYS A 120 -2.44 -17.47 3.38
N GLY A 121 -1.26 -16.89 3.58
CA GLY A 121 -0.52 -16.19 2.55
C GLY A 121 0.94 -15.95 2.90
N CYS A 122 1.67 -15.29 2.01
CA CYS A 122 3.02 -14.82 2.22
C CYS A 122 3.01 -13.43 2.86
N ALA A 123 3.73 -13.22 3.95
CA ALA A 123 3.81 -11.93 4.62
C ALA A 123 4.31 -10.80 3.69
N HIS A 124 5.32 -11.10 2.85
CA HIS A 124 5.91 -10.13 1.92
C HIS A 124 4.92 -9.71 0.81
N MET A 125 4.23 -10.67 0.20
CA MET A 125 3.22 -10.38 -0.81
C MET A 125 2.01 -9.65 -0.22
N THR A 126 1.61 -9.98 1.00
CA THR A 126 0.51 -9.30 1.70
C THR A 126 0.87 -7.84 2.03
N GLU A 127 2.12 -7.60 2.43
CA GLU A 127 2.66 -6.25 2.64
C GLU A 127 2.66 -5.44 1.32
N LEU A 128 3.14 -6.07 0.23
CA LEU A 128 3.16 -5.50 -1.10
C LEU A 128 1.75 -5.07 -1.55
N LEU A 129 0.77 -5.94 -1.45
CA LEU A 129 -0.64 -5.64 -1.75
C LEU A 129 -1.18 -4.46 -0.94
N GLY A 130 -0.82 -4.37 0.34
CA GLY A 130 -1.22 -3.25 1.20
C GLY A 130 -0.74 -1.90 0.71
N SER A 131 0.40 -1.87 0.00
CA SER A 131 0.98 -0.66 -0.61
C SER A 131 0.42 -0.38 -2.01
N MET A 132 -0.13 -1.37 -2.70
CA MET A 132 -0.70 -1.21 -4.04
C MET A 132 -2.01 -0.40 -4.04
N ALA A 133 -2.82 -0.50 -2.98
CA ALA A 133 -4.08 0.22 -2.90
C ALA A 133 -3.91 1.76 -2.94
N PRO A 134 -3.07 2.39 -2.11
CA PRO A 134 -2.83 3.83 -2.22
C PRO A 134 -2.18 4.20 -3.57
N THR A 135 -1.35 3.34 -4.17
CA THR A 135 -0.78 3.58 -5.50
C THR A 135 -1.87 3.59 -6.57
N ALA A 136 -2.82 2.66 -6.53
CA ALA A 136 -3.97 2.66 -7.44
C ALA A 136 -4.77 3.97 -7.33
N ILE A 137 -5.04 4.42 -6.11
CA ILE A 137 -5.74 5.69 -5.86
C ILE A 137 -4.99 6.86 -6.50
N GLN A 138 -3.67 6.93 -6.33
CA GLN A 138 -2.85 8.01 -6.89
C GLN A 138 -2.74 7.93 -8.41
N ALA A 139 -2.53 6.73 -8.98
CA ALA A 139 -2.42 6.53 -10.42
C ALA A 139 -3.73 6.89 -11.15
N MET A 140 -4.87 6.55 -10.55
CA MET A 140 -6.19 6.80 -11.15
C MET A 140 -6.74 8.19 -10.84
N TYR A 141 -6.08 8.95 -9.94
CA TYR A 141 -6.50 10.30 -9.59
C TYR A 141 -6.38 11.24 -10.79
N GLY A 142 -7.48 11.89 -11.16
CA GLY A 142 -7.53 12.81 -12.30
C GLY A 142 -7.58 12.15 -13.69
N GLN A 143 -7.39 10.83 -13.81
CA GLN A 143 -7.45 10.12 -15.09
C GLN A 143 -8.90 9.76 -15.48
N ASN A 144 -9.74 9.58 -14.50
CA ASN A 144 -11.14 9.19 -14.72
C ASN A 144 -12.00 10.38 -15.16
N ARG A 145 -11.70 10.94 -16.35
CA ARG A 145 -12.32 12.17 -16.90
C ARG A 145 -13.83 12.06 -17.10
N ASN A 146 -14.35 10.84 -17.18
CA ASN A 146 -15.79 10.57 -17.41
C ASN A 146 -16.54 10.19 -16.12
N ARG A 147 -15.87 10.15 -14.98
CA ARG A 147 -16.55 9.83 -13.72
C ARG A 147 -17.37 11.03 -13.28
N VAL A 148 -18.69 10.90 -13.33
CA VAL A 148 -19.61 11.86 -12.71
C VAL A 148 -19.37 11.79 -11.21
N VAL A 149 -18.59 12.74 -10.69
CA VAL A 149 -18.42 12.88 -9.24
C VAL A 149 -19.72 13.46 -8.71
N ASP A 150 -20.45 12.70 -7.93
CA ASP A 150 -21.63 13.22 -7.22
C ASP A 150 -21.17 14.36 -6.30
N PRO A 151 -21.56 15.63 -6.57
CA PRO A 151 -21.12 16.76 -5.78
C PRO A 151 -21.66 16.72 -4.35
N ASN A 152 -22.61 15.83 -4.07
CA ASN A 152 -23.24 15.64 -2.76
C ASN A 152 -22.56 14.53 -1.93
N LYS A 153 -21.67 13.76 -2.54
CA LYS A 153 -20.95 12.69 -1.85
C LYS A 153 -19.66 13.21 -1.26
N LYS A 154 -19.46 13.00 0.04
CA LYS A 154 -18.21 13.35 0.72
C LYS A 154 -17.03 12.67 0.00
N PRO A 155 -15.99 13.44 -0.39
CA PRO A 155 -14.77 12.87 -0.97
C PRO A 155 -14.17 11.83 -0.02
N PHE A 156 -13.83 10.66 -0.55
CA PHE A 156 -13.39 9.52 0.26
C PHE A 156 -12.06 9.77 0.99
N GLN A 157 -11.25 10.70 0.50
CA GLN A 157 -9.96 11.06 1.09
C GLN A 157 -10.10 11.91 2.38
N LEU A 158 -11.26 12.56 2.60
CA LEU A 158 -11.48 13.35 3.82
C LEU A 158 -11.53 12.43 5.04
N ASP A 159 -10.86 12.84 6.11
CA ASP A 159 -10.57 12.06 7.32
C ASP A 159 -9.68 10.82 7.06
N GLY A 160 -9.04 10.74 5.90
CA GLY A 160 -8.12 9.66 5.55
C GLY A 160 -6.68 9.90 6.02
N CYS A 161 -6.31 11.14 6.33
CA CYS A 161 -5.00 11.51 6.88
C CYS A 161 -5.09 12.80 7.70
N HIS A 162 -4.05 13.08 8.48
CA HIS A 162 -4.00 14.27 9.35
C HIS A 162 -4.28 15.58 8.61
N ALA A 163 -3.74 15.76 7.40
CA ALA A 163 -3.94 16.99 6.62
C ALA A 163 -5.38 17.17 6.14
N LEU A 164 -6.14 16.10 6.00
CA LEU A 164 -7.52 16.10 5.49
C LEU A 164 -8.57 15.85 6.60
N ASP A 165 -8.20 16.11 7.86
CA ASP A 165 -9.16 16.18 8.98
C ASP A 165 -10.24 17.22 8.63
N THR A 166 -11.50 16.81 8.68
CA THR A 166 -12.64 17.70 8.37
C THR A 166 -12.73 18.90 9.31
N ARG A 167 -12.02 18.91 10.42
CA ARG A 167 -11.91 20.05 11.35
C ARG A 167 -10.69 20.92 11.08
N GLY A 168 -9.84 20.54 10.13
CA GLY A 168 -8.58 21.19 9.82
C GLY A 168 -8.69 22.33 8.81
N SER A 169 -7.67 23.19 8.79
CA SER A 169 -7.61 24.36 7.90
C SER A 169 -7.60 24.02 6.41
N VAL A 170 -6.99 22.89 6.02
CA VAL A 170 -6.97 22.44 4.62
C VAL A 170 -8.41 22.13 4.14
N VAL A 171 -9.20 21.46 4.97
CA VAL A 171 -10.59 21.14 4.60
C VAL A 171 -11.45 22.41 4.63
N ALA A 172 -11.24 23.33 5.58
CA ALA A 172 -11.91 24.62 5.59
C ALA A 172 -11.65 25.42 4.30
N GLN A 173 -10.42 25.37 3.79
CA GLN A 173 -10.01 26.14 2.58
C GLN A 173 -10.46 25.48 1.29
N PHE A 174 -10.22 24.18 1.11
CA PHE A 174 -10.38 23.51 -0.19
C PHE A 174 -11.65 22.66 -0.30
N TYR A 175 -12.28 22.35 0.83
CA TYR A 175 -13.50 21.54 0.90
C TYR A 175 -14.53 22.14 1.86
N PRO A 176 -14.88 23.45 1.76
CA PRO A 176 -15.65 24.18 2.78
C PRO A 176 -17.00 23.53 3.07
N ARG A 177 -17.60 22.88 2.09
CA ARG A 177 -18.86 22.13 2.25
C ARG A 177 -18.78 21.00 3.31
N TRP A 178 -17.58 20.43 3.49
CA TRP A 178 -17.34 19.30 4.37
C TRP A 178 -16.61 19.69 5.66
N PHE A 179 -16.32 20.97 5.81
CA PHE A 179 -15.68 21.48 7.00
C PHE A 179 -16.63 21.43 8.21
N GLN A 180 -16.15 20.85 9.29
CA GLN A 180 -16.85 20.74 10.57
C GLN A 180 -16.00 21.46 11.62
N PRO A 181 -16.31 22.75 11.96
CA PRO A 181 -15.57 23.43 12.99
C PRO A 181 -15.62 22.63 14.30
N SER A 182 -14.48 22.49 14.97
CA SER A 182 -14.44 21.92 16.31
C SER A 182 -15.39 22.71 17.18
N ALA A 183 -16.30 22.03 17.91
CA ALA A 183 -17.05 22.70 18.96
C ALA A 183 -16.02 23.39 19.88
N ALA A 184 -16.19 24.69 20.11
CA ALA A 184 -15.31 25.44 20.98
C ALA A 184 -15.21 24.66 22.30
N SER A 185 -14.00 24.25 22.68
CA SER A 185 -13.77 23.67 23.99
C SER A 185 -14.32 24.64 25.02
N ASP A 186 -15.24 24.19 25.85
CA ASP A 186 -15.72 24.96 26.99
C ASP A 186 -14.53 25.58 27.73
N PRO A 187 -14.60 26.87 28.12
CA PRO A 187 -13.50 27.51 28.81
C PRO A 187 -13.22 26.71 30.07
N VAL A 188 -11.98 26.23 30.18
CA VAL A 188 -11.48 25.59 31.40
C VAL A 188 -11.82 26.51 32.57
N GLU A 189 -12.74 26.07 33.40
CA GLU A 189 -13.14 26.74 34.64
C GLU A 189 -11.87 26.93 35.51
N LYS A 190 -11.37 28.16 35.53
CA LYS A 190 -10.25 28.51 36.38
C LYS A 190 -10.66 28.26 37.83
N SER A 191 -10.20 27.15 38.39
CA SER A 191 -10.28 26.91 39.82
C SER A 191 -9.65 28.14 40.54
N LYS A 192 -10.49 28.85 41.28
CA LYS A 192 -10.05 29.94 42.18
C LYS A 192 -9.16 29.38 43.29
N PRO A 193 -8.25 30.21 43.80
CA PRO A 193 -7.25 29.86 44.81
C PRO A 193 -7.84 29.42 46.15
#